data_c9225befd03f85393c66464a2e97ba5e
#
_entry.id   c9225befd03f85393c66464a2e97ba5e
#
_cell.length_a   1.000
_cell.length_b   1.000
_cell.length_c   1.000
_cell.angle_alpha   90.00
_cell.angle_beta   90.00
_cell.angle_gamma   90.00
#
_symmetry.space_group_name_H-M   'P 1'
#
loop_
_entity.id
_entity.type
_entity.pdbx_description
1 polymer ?
#
loop_
_entity_poly.entity_id
_entity_poly.type
_entity_poly.pdbx_seq_one_letter_code
_entity_poly.pdbx_strand_id
1 'polypeptide(L)'
;MSKSVEIQSQDLTKRYTLGEEIFNSVSHGAGGLLSIAGTAVLIVLAAIYSNAWGVVSSAIFGASLIILYTMSTLYHAITNPKAKKFFRIMDHNTIFFLIAGTYTPITLVPLRGAFGWVLFGIVWGAAILGIVLNSIDDLEKFRKPSVVCYIAMGWVVIIAVKPMIEKVYPLSLWFILIGGLFYTVGVIFYVKKNKKYFHSIWHLFTIAGSVFHYFAVLMMITHD
;
A
#
# COMPACT_ATOMS: atom_id res chain seq x y z
N MET A 1 24.95 -9.51 24.46
CA MET A 1 24.31 -9.44 23.10
C MET A 1 25.06 -10.40 22.20
N SER A 2 24.41 -11.36 21.55
CA SER A 2 25.09 -12.39 20.75
C SER A 2 25.70 -11.75 19.46
N LYS A 3 26.92 -12.25 19.07
CA LYS A 3 27.61 -11.84 17.82
C LYS A 3 26.69 -11.88 16.57
N SER A 4 25.72 -12.79 16.56
CA SER A 4 24.73 -12.90 15.49
C SER A 4 23.77 -11.71 15.39
N VAL A 5 23.39 -11.11 16.51
CA VAL A 5 22.54 -9.91 16.57
C VAL A 5 23.30 -8.69 16.08
N GLU A 6 24.59 -8.61 16.35
CA GLU A 6 25.46 -7.50 15.96
C GLU A 6 25.77 -7.52 14.46
N ILE A 7 26.02 -8.72 13.89
CA ILE A 7 26.22 -8.92 12.44
C ILE A 7 24.92 -8.59 11.67
N GLN A 8 23.77 -9.02 12.17
CA GLN A 8 22.48 -8.74 11.56
C GLN A 8 22.11 -7.25 11.62
N SER A 9 22.53 -6.53 12.70
CA SER A 9 22.29 -5.09 12.82
C SER A 9 23.19 -4.26 11.89
N GLN A 10 24.42 -4.69 11.62
CA GLN A 10 25.34 -4.04 10.69
C GLN A 10 24.92 -4.23 9.23
N ASP A 11 24.28 -5.35 8.88
CA ASP A 11 23.79 -5.64 7.52
C ASP A 11 22.60 -4.75 7.16
N LEU A 12 21.75 -4.42 8.12
CA LEU A 12 20.57 -3.55 7.90
C LEU A 12 20.95 -2.09 7.61
N THR A 13 22.04 -1.58 8.21
CA THR A 13 22.50 -0.20 8.01
C THR A 13 23.28 0.00 6.71
N LYS A 14 23.75 -1.09 6.08
CA LYS A 14 24.54 -1.03 4.83
C LYS A 14 23.75 -1.38 3.57
N ARG A 15 22.43 -1.60 3.68
CA ARG A 15 21.61 -2.11 2.58
C ARG A 15 21.45 -1.12 1.42
N TYR A 16 21.41 0.17 1.73
CA TYR A 16 21.27 1.25 0.76
C TYR A 16 22.37 2.29 0.96
N THR A 17 22.77 2.97 -0.08
CA THR A 17 23.66 4.12 0.03
C THR A 17 22.93 5.29 0.70
N LEU A 18 23.68 6.26 1.25
CA LEU A 18 23.08 7.45 1.87
C LEU A 18 22.16 8.20 0.90
N GLY A 19 22.56 8.31 -0.38
CA GLY A 19 21.75 8.96 -1.41
C GLY A 19 20.43 8.22 -1.67
N GLU A 20 20.43 6.89 -1.66
CA GLU A 20 19.21 6.07 -1.76
C GLU A 20 18.32 6.26 -0.54
N GLU A 21 18.88 6.24 0.67
CA GLU A 21 18.11 6.44 1.92
C GLU A 21 17.44 7.82 1.93
N ILE A 22 18.17 8.87 1.56
CA ILE A 22 17.64 10.24 1.46
C ILE A 22 16.51 10.28 0.42
N PHE A 23 16.74 9.77 -0.78
CA PHE A 23 15.75 9.78 -1.85
C PHE A 23 14.49 9.00 -1.44
N ASN A 24 14.65 7.81 -0.87
CA ASN A 24 13.55 6.97 -0.42
C ASN A 24 12.73 7.64 0.69
N SER A 25 13.40 8.22 1.68
CA SER A 25 12.76 8.95 2.77
C SER A 25 12.01 10.19 2.27
N VAL A 26 12.63 11.01 1.42
CA VAL A 26 12.03 12.25 0.92
C VAL A 26 10.86 11.96 -0.01
N SER A 27 10.99 11.00 -0.93
CA SER A 27 9.92 10.66 -1.88
C SER A 27 8.67 10.14 -1.16
N HIS A 28 8.82 9.21 -0.21
CA HIS A 28 7.69 8.72 0.57
C HIS A 28 7.20 9.73 1.60
N GLY A 29 8.09 10.57 2.15
CA GLY A 29 7.67 11.70 3.00
C GLY A 29 6.74 12.67 2.27
N ALA A 30 7.08 13.03 1.02
CA ALA A 30 6.19 13.81 0.16
C ALA A 30 4.86 13.08 -0.11
N GLY A 31 4.91 11.77 -0.39
CA GLY A 31 3.73 10.91 -0.52
C GLY A 31 2.84 10.93 0.72
N GLY A 32 3.43 10.91 1.91
CA GLY A 32 2.71 11.01 3.18
C GLY A 32 1.98 12.33 3.37
N LEU A 33 2.65 13.46 3.09
CA LEU A 33 2.03 14.79 3.16
C LEU A 33 0.87 14.93 2.16
N LEU A 34 1.06 14.47 0.92
CA LEU A 34 0.00 14.44 -0.09
C LEU A 34 -1.16 13.54 0.35
N SER A 35 -0.88 12.40 1.00
CA SER A 35 -1.91 11.49 1.51
C SER A 35 -2.73 12.12 2.63
N ILE A 36 -2.13 12.92 3.52
CA ILE A 36 -2.85 13.66 4.57
C ILE A 36 -3.82 14.65 3.92
N ALA A 37 -3.33 15.50 3.02
CA ALA A 37 -4.16 16.47 2.32
C ALA A 37 -5.27 15.78 1.49
N GLY A 38 -4.90 14.75 0.73
CA GLY A 38 -5.84 13.97 -0.09
C GLY A 38 -6.91 13.28 0.72
N THR A 39 -6.56 12.72 1.89
CA THR A 39 -7.53 12.08 2.80
C THR A 39 -8.57 13.08 3.30
N ALA A 40 -8.15 14.28 3.70
CA ALA A 40 -9.06 15.32 4.13
C ALA A 40 -10.04 15.68 3.01
N VAL A 41 -9.55 15.86 1.78
CA VAL A 41 -10.38 16.13 0.59
C VAL A 41 -11.37 14.99 0.32
N LEU A 42 -10.91 13.72 0.33
CA LEU A 42 -11.78 12.56 0.11
C LEU A 42 -12.90 12.48 1.14
N ILE A 43 -12.60 12.69 2.43
CA ILE A 43 -13.60 12.62 3.51
C ILE A 43 -14.65 13.72 3.33
N VAL A 44 -14.23 14.94 3.02
CA VAL A 44 -15.15 16.07 2.79
C VAL A 44 -16.04 15.79 1.58
N LEU A 45 -15.46 15.36 0.47
CA LEU A 45 -16.24 15.06 -0.74
C LEU A 45 -17.17 13.85 -0.54
N ALA A 46 -16.74 12.83 0.20
CA ALA A 46 -17.59 11.71 0.56
C ALA A 46 -18.78 12.13 1.44
N ALA A 47 -18.58 13.08 2.34
CA ALA A 47 -19.68 13.62 3.15
C ALA A 47 -20.68 14.45 2.33
N ILE A 48 -20.25 15.06 1.22
CA ILE A 48 -21.11 15.88 0.34
C ILE A 48 -21.82 15.02 -0.71
N TYR A 49 -21.11 14.08 -1.36
CA TYR A 49 -21.57 13.40 -2.57
C TYR A 49 -21.92 11.92 -2.38
N SER A 50 -21.62 11.32 -1.24
CA SER A 50 -21.86 9.91 -0.97
C SER A 50 -22.59 9.75 0.38
N ASN A 51 -22.40 8.65 1.05
CA ASN A 51 -23.06 8.28 2.29
C ASN A 51 -22.03 7.89 3.37
N ALA A 52 -22.49 7.42 4.54
CA ALA A 52 -21.60 7.03 5.64
C ALA A 52 -20.56 5.97 5.22
N TRP A 53 -20.88 5.08 4.27
CA TRP A 53 -19.93 4.08 3.77
C TRP A 53 -18.85 4.72 2.92
N GLY A 54 -19.18 5.73 2.11
CA GLY A 54 -18.21 6.54 1.39
C GLY A 54 -17.24 7.23 2.33
N VAL A 55 -17.74 7.87 3.40
CA VAL A 55 -16.90 8.55 4.41
C VAL A 55 -15.97 7.58 5.12
N VAL A 56 -16.50 6.46 5.64
CA VAL A 56 -15.70 5.44 6.34
C VAL A 56 -14.66 4.81 5.41
N SER A 57 -15.06 4.46 4.19
CA SER A 57 -14.14 3.88 3.20
C SER A 57 -13.02 4.83 2.81
N SER A 58 -13.32 6.11 2.64
CA SER A 58 -12.33 7.17 2.36
C SER A 58 -11.34 7.32 3.51
N ALA A 59 -11.83 7.29 4.75
CA ALA A 59 -10.98 7.38 5.94
C ALA A 59 -10.04 6.17 6.06
N ILE A 60 -10.54 4.95 5.82
CA ILE A 60 -9.73 3.72 5.87
C ILE A 60 -8.67 3.71 4.76
N PHE A 61 -9.06 4.05 3.51
CA PHE A 61 -8.13 4.14 2.40
C PHE A 61 -7.07 5.21 2.65
N GLY A 62 -7.48 6.41 3.05
CA GLY A 62 -6.57 7.50 3.37
C GLY A 62 -5.61 7.17 4.51
N ALA A 63 -6.12 6.56 5.59
CA ALA A 63 -5.28 6.10 6.70
C ALA A 63 -4.25 5.07 6.24
N SER A 64 -4.61 4.15 5.35
CA SER A 64 -3.67 3.15 4.81
C SER A 64 -2.54 3.79 4.00
N LEU A 65 -2.81 4.82 3.21
CA LEU A 65 -1.80 5.60 2.50
C LEU A 65 -0.86 6.33 3.47
N ILE A 66 -1.44 7.06 4.43
CA ILE A 66 -0.67 7.84 5.43
C ILE A 66 0.26 6.91 6.22
N ILE A 67 -0.25 5.79 6.70
CA ILE A 67 0.51 4.82 7.49
C ILE A 67 1.64 4.22 6.65
N LEU A 68 1.38 3.77 5.43
CA LEU A 68 2.40 3.21 4.54
C LEU A 68 3.53 4.21 4.31
N TYR A 69 3.21 5.41 3.87
CA TYR A 69 4.21 6.41 3.53
C TYR A 69 4.99 6.89 4.76
N THR A 70 4.34 7.00 5.92
CA THR A 70 5.00 7.34 7.19
C THR A 70 5.97 6.24 7.63
N MET A 71 5.54 4.97 7.64
CA MET A 71 6.40 3.86 8.06
C MET A 71 7.61 3.70 7.15
N SER A 72 7.41 3.84 5.84
CA SER A 72 8.48 3.80 4.86
C SER A 72 9.47 4.96 5.01
N THR A 73 8.97 6.18 5.19
CA THR A 73 9.80 7.36 5.47
C THR A 73 10.67 7.15 6.71
N LEU A 74 10.09 6.68 7.81
CA LEU A 74 10.80 6.43 9.06
C LEU A 74 11.83 5.30 8.90
N TYR A 75 11.49 4.23 8.18
CA TYR A 75 12.44 3.16 7.89
C TYR A 75 13.71 3.68 7.20
N HIS A 76 13.56 4.56 6.22
CA HIS A 76 14.68 5.10 5.46
C HIS A 76 15.42 6.24 6.20
N ALA A 77 14.73 7.05 6.99
CA ALA A 77 15.32 8.19 7.72
C ALA A 77 16.11 7.77 8.97
N ILE A 78 15.69 6.70 9.66
CA ILE A 78 16.24 6.33 10.96
C ILE A 78 17.53 5.53 10.78
N THR A 79 18.56 5.91 11.54
CA THR A 79 19.88 5.25 11.56
C THR A 79 20.08 4.29 12.73
N ASN A 80 19.29 4.44 13.82
CA ASN A 80 19.38 3.53 14.97
C ASN A 80 19.00 2.10 14.54
N PRO A 81 19.87 1.07 14.71
CA PRO A 81 19.64 -0.27 14.18
C PRO A 81 18.39 -0.96 14.70
N LYS A 82 18.06 -0.78 16.00
CA LYS A 82 16.86 -1.39 16.60
C LYS A 82 15.58 -0.77 16.04
N ALA A 83 15.52 0.55 16.00
CA ALA A 83 14.39 1.27 15.44
C ALA A 83 14.25 1.00 13.93
N LYS A 84 15.36 0.98 13.19
CA LYS A 84 15.37 0.66 11.76
C LYS A 84 14.83 -0.75 11.48
N LYS A 85 15.16 -1.74 12.30
CA LYS A 85 14.60 -3.10 12.20
C LYS A 85 13.08 -3.10 12.42
N PHE A 86 12.59 -2.38 13.42
CA PHE A 86 11.15 -2.25 13.68
C PHE A 86 10.43 -1.59 12.50
N PHE A 87 10.91 -0.42 12.05
CA PHE A 87 10.28 0.28 10.93
C PHE A 87 10.37 -0.47 9.61
N ARG A 88 11.40 -1.29 9.40
CA ARG A 88 11.47 -2.19 8.25
C ARG A 88 10.33 -3.21 8.24
N ILE A 89 10.01 -3.79 9.40
CA ILE A 89 8.87 -4.71 9.53
C ILE A 89 7.55 -3.98 9.23
N MET A 90 7.40 -2.78 9.79
CA MET A 90 6.21 -1.96 9.55
C MET A 90 6.07 -1.55 8.08
N ASP A 91 7.14 -1.08 7.45
CA ASP A 91 7.19 -0.71 6.03
C ASP A 91 6.68 -1.87 5.13
N HIS A 92 7.10 -3.10 5.38
CA HIS A 92 6.64 -4.26 4.62
C HIS A 92 5.19 -4.65 4.97
N ASN A 93 4.79 -4.57 6.23
CA ASN A 93 3.44 -4.91 6.67
C ASN A 93 2.39 -3.94 6.15
N THR A 94 2.74 -2.67 6.02
CA THR A 94 1.81 -1.64 5.56
C THR A 94 1.45 -1.78 4.09
N ILE A 95 2.19 -2.57 3.31
CA ILE A 95 1.80 -2.92 1.92
C ILE A 95 0.51 -3.76 1.93
N PHE A 96 0.41 -4.77 2.80
CA PHE A 96 -0.81 -5.55 2.98
C PHE A 96 -1.99 -4.66 3.39
N PHE A 97 -1.73 -3.74 4.33
CA PHE A 97 -2.72 -2.81 4.82
C PHE A 97 -3.20 -1.85 3.73
N LEU A 98 -2.30 -1.32 2.89
CA LEU A 98 -2.65 -0.48 1.76
C LEU A 98 -3.51 -1.23 0.73
N ILE A 99 -3.16 -2.47 0.40
CA ILE A 99 -3.97 -3.27 -0.54
C ILE A 99 -5.40 -3.41 0.01
N ALA A 100 -5.56 -3.84 1.26
CA ALA A 100 -6.89 -3.97 1.87
C ALA A 100 -7.63 -2.62 1.98
N GLY A 101 -6.93 -1.55 2.34
CA GLY A 101 -7.45 -0.19 2.36
C GLY A 101 -7.97 0.27 1.00
N THR A 102 -7.25 -0.05 -0.08
CA THR A 102 -7.65 0.28 -1.46
C THR A 102 -8.92 -0.48 -1.90
N TYR A 103 -9.09 -1.73 -1.48
CA TYR A 103 -10.31 -2.49 -1.76
C TYR A 103 -11.52 -1.99 -0.98
N THR A 104 -11.32 -1.34 0.16
CA THR A 104 -12.41 -0.92 1.05
C THR A 104 -13.45 -0.03 0.35
N PRO A 105 -13.10 1.07 -0.33
CA PRO A 105 -14.10 1.86 -1.05
C PRO A 105 -14.77 1.09 -2.22
N ILE A 106 -14.05 0.23 -2.91
CA ILE A 106 -14.60 -0.58 -4.02
C ILE A 106 -15.70 -1.51 -3.50
N THR A 107 -15.44 -2.18 -2.38
CA THR A 107 -16.32 -3.22 -1.83
C THR A 107 -17.49 -2.67 -1.04
N LEU A 108 -17.32 -1.53 -0.36
CA LEU A 108 -18.31 -0.97 0.56
C LEU A 108 -19.13 0.19 -0.03
N VAL A 109 -18.78 0.69 -1.22
CA VAL A 109 -19.55 1.72 -1.92
C VAL A 109 -20.24 1.10 -3.14
N PRO A 110 -19.65 0.99 -4.34
CA PRO A 110 -20.38 0.49 -5.51
C PRO A 110 -20.75 -0.99 -5.44
N LEU A 111 -19.93 -1.84 -4.82
CA LEU A 111 -20.19 -3.28 -4.71
C LEU A 111 -20.89 -3.68 -3.41
N ARG A 112 -21.33 -2.73 -2.59
CA ARG A 112 -21.94 -3.01 -1.29
C ARG A 112 -23.12 -3.98 -1.39
N GLY A 113 -23.08 -5.01 -0.56
CA GLY A 113 -24.02 -6.13 -0.52
C GLY A 113 -23.28 -7.41 -0.15
N ALA A 114 -23.93 -8.57 -0.26
CA ALA A 114 -23.32 -9.85 0.12
C ALA A 114 -21.98 -10.09 -0.60
N PHE A 115 -21.90 -9.83 -1.90
CA PHE A 115 -20.69 -9.99 -2.68
C PHE A 115 -19.56 -9.05 -2.21
N GLY A 116 -19.86 -7.76 -2.01
CA GLY A 116 -18.87 -6.78 -1.53
C GLY A 116 -18.34 -7.13 -0.15
N TRP A 117 -19.18 -7.57 0.78
CA TRP A 117 -18.77 -8.01 2.11
C TRP A 117 -17.90 -9.27 2.09
N VAL A 118 -18.21 -10.25 1.23
CA VAL A 118 -17.37 -11.44 1.06
C VAL A 118 -16.01 -11.06 0.52
N LEU A 119 -15.96 -10.22 -0.51
CA LEU A 119 -14.69 -9.75 -1.10
C LEU A 119 -13.87 -8.93 -0.09
N PHE A 120 -14.52 -8.04 0.66
CA PHE A 120 -13.91 -7.30 1.77
C PHE A 120 -13.29 -8.25 2.80
N GLY A 121 -14.03 -9.26 3.25
CA GLY A 121 -13.55 -10.24 4.23
C GLY A 121 -12.36 -11.06 3.71
N ILE A 122 -12.39 -11.48 2.44
CA ILE A 122 -11.27 -12.20 1.80
C ILE A 122 -10.00 -11.34 1.80
N VAL A 123 -10.10 -10.09 1.34
CA VAL A 123 -8.92 -9.23 1.20
C VAL A 123 -8.37 -8.80 2.56
N TRP A 124 -9.23 -8.41 3.50
CA TRP A 124 -8.79 -8.06 4.86
C TRP A 124 -8.27 -9.26 5.63
N GLY A 125 -8.90 -10.43 5.48
CA GLY A 125 -8.42 -11.68 6.08
C GLY A 125 -7.02 -12.07 5.55
N ALA A 126 -6.81 -11.97 4.25
CA ALA A 126 -5.48 -12.20 3.64
C ALA A 126 -4.45 -11.16 4.11
N ALA A 127 -4.84 -9.89 4.25
CA ALA A 127 -3.96 -8.83 4.75
C ALA A 127 -3.53 -9.10 6.20
N ILE A 128 -4.47 -9.42 7.08
CA ILE A 128 -4.19 -9.73 8.49
C ILE A 128 -3.26 -10.94 8.59
N LEU A 129 -3.55 -12.01 7.85
CA LEU A 129 -2.71 -13.20 7.83
C LEU A 129 -1.29 -12.87 7.33
N GLY A 130 -1.17 -12.10 6.24
CA GLY A 130 0.11 -11.67 5.71
C GLY A 130 0.92 -10.83 6.70
N ILE A 131 0.28 -9.87 7.39
CA ILE A 131 0.90 -9.05 8.44
C ILE A 131 1.39 -9.92 9.59
N VAL A 132 0.57 -10.85 10.08
CA VAL A 132 0.93 -11.75 11.18
C VAL A 132 2.14 -12.61 10.80
N LEU A 133 2.08 -13.29 9.65
CA LEU A 133 3.18 -14.14 9.18
C LEU A 133 4.48 -13.35 8.98
N ASN A 134 4.38 -12.16 8.41
CA ASN A 134 5.54 -11.29 8.16
C ASN A 134 6.13 -10.67 9.44
N SER A 135 5.37 -10.64 10.54
CA SER A 135 5.79 -10.11 11.83
C SER A 135 6.45 -11.15 12.75
N ILE A 136 6.14 -12.43 12.58
CA ILE A 136 6.59 -13.52 13.48
C ILE A 136 7.97 -14.05 13.07
N ASP A 137 8.29 -14.08 11.77
CA ASP A 137 9.49 -14.77 11.26
C ASP A 137 10.46 -13.81 10.56
N ASP A 138 11.58 -14.35 10.08
CA ASP A 138 12.61 -13.59 9.37
C ASP A 138 12.06 -13.02 8.05
N LEU A 139 12.04 -11.69 7.94
CA LEU A 139 11.59 -10.95 6.76
C LEU A 139 12.27 -11.40 5.45
N GLU A 140 13.52 -11.86 5.51
CA GLU A 140 14.22 -12.31 4.30
C GLU A 140 13.66 -13.66 3.80
N LYS A 141 13.29 -14.56 4.71
CA LYS A 141 12.67 -15.85 4.38
C LYS A 141 11.29 -15.66 3.78
N PHE A 142 10.48 -14.74 4.35
CA PHE A 142 9.10 -14.49 3.89
C PHE A 142 9.00 -13.47 2.75
N ARG A 143 10.09 -12.83 2.33
CA ARG A 143 10.04 -11.78 1.30
C ARG A 143 9.46 -12.25 -0.03
N LYS A 144 9.87 -13.42 -0.54
CA LYS A 144 9.33 -13.96 -1.80
C LYS A 144 7.85 -14.33 -1.68
N PRO A 145 7.42 -15.10 -0.65
CA PRO A 145 6.01 -15.34 -0.39
C PRO A 145 5.19 -14.06 -0.26
N SER A 146 5.68 -13.05 0.48
CA SER A 146 4.96 -11.77 0.64
C SER A 146 4.74 -11.07 -0.70
N VAL A 147 5.73 -11.03 -1.59
CA VAL A 147 5.57 -10.44 -2.93
C VAL A 147 4.51 -11.16 -3.74
N VAL A 148 4.49 -12.49 -3.69
CA VAL A 148 3.44 -13.29 -4.37
C VAL A 148 2.07 -12.96 -3.80
N CYS A 149 1.96 -12.86 -2.46
CA CYS A 149 0.72 -12.48 -1.79
C CYS A 149 0.27 -11.05 -2.17
N TYR A 150 1.18 -10.07 -2.23
CA TYR A 150 0.83 -8.71 -2.66
C TYR A 150 0.23 -8.70 -4.06
N ILE A 151 0.86 -9.39 -5.01
CA ILE A 151 0.36 -9.48 -6.39
C ILE A 151 -0.97 -10.23 -6.42
N ALA A 152 -1.07 -11.39 -5.77
CA ALA A 152 -2.30 -12.16 -5.74
C ALA A 152 -3.46 -11.34 -5.15
N MET A 153 -3.25 -10.68 -4.01
CA MET A 153 -4.25 -9.81 -3.39
C MET A 153 -4.61 -8.62 -4.29
N GLY A 154 -3.62 -7.96 -4.91
CA GLY A 154 -3.87 -6.83 -5.82
C GLY A 154 -4.73 -7.20 -7.01
N TRP A 155 -4.62 -8.42 -7.53
CA TRP A 155 -5.37 -8.91 -8.69
C TRP A 155 -6.63 -9.73 -8.34
N VAL A 156 -6.99 -9.88 -7.07
CA VAL A 156 -8.31 -10.44 -6.65
C VAL A 156 -9.48 -9.69 -7.30
N VAL A 157 -9.29 -8.41 -7.66
CA VAL A 157 -10.26 -7.57 -8.38
C VAL A 157 -10.78 -8.21 -9.69
N ILE A 158 -10.03 -9.12 -10.29
CA ILE A 158 -10.44 -9.86 -11.50
C ILE A 158 -11.73 -10.67 -11.26
N ILE A 159 -11.93 -11.19 -10.05
CA ILE A 159 -13.16 -11.92 -9.68
C ILE A 159 -14.38 -10.98 -9.69
N ALA A 160 -14.15 -9.69 -9.47
CA ALA A 160 -15.18 -8.65 -9.42
C ALA A 160 -15.36 -7.89 -10.74
N VAL A 161 -14.67 -8.24 -11.83
CA VAL A 161 -14.66 -7.46 -13.09
C VAL A 161 -16.08 -7.23 -13.62
N LYS A 162 -16.94 -8.27 -13.66
CA LYS A 162 -18.31 -8.12 -14.16
C LYS A 162 -19.11 -7.12 -13.31
N PRO A 163 -19.30 -7.30 -11.99
CA PRO A 163 -20.03 -6.33 -11.19
C PRO A 163 -19.37 -4.95 -11.13
N MET A 164 -18.05 -4.85 -11.31
CA MET A 164 -17.37 -3.55 -11.40
C MET A 164 -17.74 -2.80 -12.67
N ILE A 165 -17.77 -3.47 -13.83
CA ILE A 165 -18.18 -2.85 -15.10
C ILE A 165 -19.62 -2.34 -15.02
N GLU A 166 -20.50 -3.06 -14.31
CA GLU A 166 -21.91 -2.71 -14.17
C GLU A 166 -22.18 -1.56 -13.18
N LYS A 167 -21.33 -1.39 -12.14
CA LYS A 167 -21.65 -0.53 -10.99
C LYS A 167 -20.64 0.58 -10.72
N VAL A 168 -19.41 0.45 -11.21
CA VAL A 168 -18.35 1.44 -10.95
C VAL A 168 -18.30 2.46 -12.08
N TYR A 169 -18.17 3.73 -11.74
CA TYR A 169 -17.99 4.80 -12.72
C TYR A 169 -16.83 4.48 -13.69
N PRO A 170 -17.04 4.54 -15.01
CA PRO A 170 -16.10 4.01 -16.01
C PRO A 170 -14.67 4.57 -15.89
N LEU A 171 -14.50 5.85 -15.57
CA LEU A 171 -13.18 6.46 -15.41
C LEU A 171 -12.43 5.88 -14.20
N SER A 172 -13.17 5.51 -13.14
CA SER A 172 -12.57 4.83 -11.97
C SER A 172 -11.97 3.48 -12.34
N LEU A 173 -12.61 2.73 -13.25
CA LEU A 173 -12.09 1.43 -13.72
C LEU A 173 -10.73 1.59 -14.41
N TRP A 174 -10.59 2.61 -15.25
CA TRP A 174 -9.31 2.91 -15.89
C TRP A 174 -8.24 3.30 -14.88
N PHE A 175 -8.58 4.12 -13.90
CA PHE A 175 -7.64 4.49 -12.85
C PHE A 175 -7.23 3.31 -11.98
N ILE A 176 -8.14 2.39 -11.64
CA ILE A 176 -7.83 1.14 -10.93
C ILE A 176 -6.86 0.30 -11.75
N LEU A 177 -7.13 0.11 -13.04
CA LEU A 177 -6.27 -0.69 -13.92
C LEU A 177 -4.87 -0.08 -14.04
N ILE A 178 -4.78 1.21 -14.34
CA ILE A 178 -3.50 1.90 -14.51
C ILE A 178 -2.70 1.87 -13.19
N GLY A 179 -3.36 2.14 -12.06
CA GLY A 179 -2.72 2.08 -10.74
C GLY A 179 -2.20 0.68 -10.41
N GLY A 180 -2.99 -0.37 -10.67
CA GLY A 180 -2.59 -1.77 -10.50
C GLY A 180 -1.40 -2.15 -11.40
N LEU A 181 -1.34 -1.63 -12.63
CA LEU A 181 -0.20 -1.82 -13.52
C LEU A 181 1.06 -1.13 -13.00
N PHE A 182 0.96 0.10 -12.47
CA PHE A 182 2.11 0.77 -11.83
C PHE A 182 2.65 -0.05 -10.66
N TYR A 183 1.81 -0.54 -9.75
CA TYR A 183 2.24 -1.41 -8.65
C TYR A 183 2.90 -2.68 -9.17
N THR A 184 2.29 -3.36 -10.15
CA THR A 184 2.79 -4.63 -10.69
C THR A 184 4.15 -4.47 -11.38
N VAL A 185 4.29 -3.46 -12.24
CA VAL A 185 5.56 -3.15 -12.91
C VAL A 185 6.62 -2.73 -11.89
N GLY A 186 6.22 -1.96 -10.89
CA GLY A 186 7.09 -1.54 -9.79
C GLY A 186 7.73 -2.72 -9.05
N VAL A 187 7.00 -3.83 -8.88
CA VAL A 187 7.54 -5.05 -8.22
C VAL A 187 8.80 -5.57 -8.91
N ILE A 188 8.97 -5.37 -10.22
CA ILE A 188 10.19 -5.77 -10.96
C ILE A 188 11.43 -5.09 -10.35
N PHE A 189 11.32 -3.80 -9.99
CA PHE A 189 12.38 -3.03 -9.36
C PHE A 189 12.55 -3.42 -7.88
N TYR A 190 11.47 -3.69 -7.17
CA TYR A 190 11.49 -4.15 -5.78
C TYR A 190 12.24 -5.49 -5.62
N VAL A 191 12.05 -6.44 -6.53
CA VAL A 191 12.69 -7.76 -6.46
C VAL A 191 14.19 -7.69 -6.81
N LYS A 192 14.59 -6.81 -7.74
CA LYS A 192 15.98 -6.68 -8.23
C LYS A 192 16.84 -5.78 -7.32
N LYS A 193 16.86 -6.04 -6.03
CA LYS A 193 17.53 -5.22 -4.99
C LYS A 193 19.05 -5.05 -5.11
N ASN A 194 19.72 -5.81 -5.97
CA ASN A 194 21.17 -5.72 -6.15
C ASN A 194 21.61 -4.58 -7.07
N LYS A 195 20.67 -3.86 -7.68
CA LYS A 195 20.95 -2.71 -8.53
C LYS A 195 20.67 -1.42 -7.78
N LYS A 196 21.64 -0.51 -7.81
CA LYS A 196 21.56 0.81 -7.17
C LYS A 196 20.33 1.58 -7.67
N TYR A 197 19.64 2.27 -6.79
CA TYR A 197 18.40 3.04 -7.01
C TYR A 197 17.19 2.24 -7.50
N PHE A 198 17.24 0.91 -7.62
CA PHE A 198 16.06 0.15 -8.04
C PHE A 198 14.94 0.23 -7.00
N HIS A 199 15.29 0.22 -5.71
CA HIS A 199 14.31 0.42 -4.66
C HIS A 199 13.73 1.84 -4.67
N SER A 200 14.52 2.84 -5.01
CA SER A 200 14.04 4.21 -5.19
C SER A 200 13.07 4.34 -6.38
N ILE A 201 13.32 3.63 -7.48
CA ILE A 201 12.38 3.57 -8.61
C ILE A 201 11.07 2.88 -8.17
N TRP A 202 11.14 1.81 -7.37
CA TRP A 202 9.97 1.17 -6.78
C TRP A 202 9.11 2.17 -6.00
N HIS A 203 9.71 3.06 -5.19
CA HIS A 203 9.00 4.12 -4.46
C HIS A 203 8.20 5.02 -5.40
N LEU A 204 8.78 5.44 -6.53
CA LEU A 204 8.07 6.27 -7.53
C LEU A 204 6.89 5.53 -8.16
N PHE A 205 7.07 4.24 -8.47
CA PHE A 205 5.97 3.40 -8.96
C PHE A 205 4.85 3.23 -7.93
N THR A 206 5.20 3.10 -6.66
CA THR A 206 4.23 3.03 -5.56
C THR A 206 3.43 4.33 -5.44
N ILE A 207 4.10 5.49 -5.52
CA ILE A 207 3.43 6.79 -5.50
C ILE A 207 2.50 6.95 -6.71
N ALA A 208 2.97 6.62 -7.91
CA ALA A 208 2.14 6.70 -9.12
C ALA A 208 0.91 5.79 -9.01
N GLY A 209 1.07 4.54 -8.56
CA GLY A 209 -0.06 3.62 -8.32
C GLY A 209 -1.06 4.19 -7.31
N SER A 210 -0.57 4.78 -6.21
CA SER A 210 -1.43 5.41 -5.18
C SER A 210 -2.18 6.61 -5.74
N VAL A 211 -1.55 7.44 -6.56
CA VAL A 211 -2.20 8.61 -7.19
C VAL A 211 -3.35 8.17 -8.09
N PHE A 212 -3.14 7.16 -8.94
CA PHE A 212 -4.22 6.63 -9.79
C PHE A 212 -5.34 6.02 -8.95
N HIS A 213 -5.04 5.24 -7.92
CA HIS A 213 -6.07 4.69 -7.03
C HIS A 213 -6.79 5.77 -6.23
N TYR A 214 -6.09 6.85 -5.85
CA TYR A 214 -6.72 8.01 -5.22
C TYR A 214 -7.79 8.63 -6.12
N PHE A 215 -7.46 8.88 -7.39
CA PHE A 215 -8.43 9.39 -8.36
C PHE A 215 -9.54 8.39 -8.68
N ALA A 216 -9.25 7.09 -8.65
CA ALA A 216 -10.30 6.07 -8.78
C ALA A 216 -11.33 6.17 -7.66
N VAL A 217 -10.86 6.27 -6.41
CA VAL A 217 -11.73 6.41 -5.22
C VAL A 217 -12.48 7.73 -5.26
N LEU A 218 -11.80 8.83 -5.63
CA LEU A 218 -12.43 10.15 -5.78
C LEU A 218 -13.59 10.10 -6.77
N MET A 219 -13.38 9.52 -7.95
CA MET A 219 -14.44 9.40 -8.98
C MET A 219 -15.57 8.48 -8.52
N MET A 220 -15.29 7.38 -7.83
CA MET A 220 -16.32 6.51 -7.26
C MET A 220 -17.21 7.24 -6.27
N ILE A 221 -16.63 8.07 -5.40
CA ILE A 221 -17.33 8.77 -4.34
C ILE A 221 -18.18 9.92 -4.89
N THR A 222 -17.66 10.64 -5.88
CA THR A 222 -18.36 11.81 -6.45
C THR A 222 -19.43 11.45 -7.48
N HIS A 223 -19.52 10.17 -7.87
CA HIS A 223 -20.51 9.63 -8.82
C HIS A 223 -21.27 8.43 -8.22
N ASP A 224 -21.34 8.33 -6.87
CA ASP A 224 -22.05 7.29 -6.13
C ASP A 224 -23.58 7.40 -6.23
#